data_e102fcdfd06fabdc589cf1f8da474fa2
#
_entry.id   e102fcdfd06fabdc589cf1f8da474fa2
#
_cell.length_a   1.000
_cell.length_b   1.000
_cell.length_c   1.000
_cell.angle_alpha   90.00
_cell.angle_beta   90.00
_cell.angle_gamma   90.00
#
_symmetry.space_group_name_H-M   'P 1'
#
loop_
_entity.id
_entity.type
_entity.pdbx_description
1 polymer ?
#
loop_
_entity_poly.entity_id
_entity_poly.type
_entity_poly.pdbx_seq_one_letter_code
_entity_poly.pdbx_strand_id
1 'polypeptide(L)'
;GPMRVCAVLLLMAVMSAAAVAEDYRAAKPGELLQVRLEQLHPTQAVVGYDQIYYKLGRFAKEPNKLFDEYCEANGQGESSKVPKGANLHQPDSFSCQGAVASRSSEMKTVVVGPEGKLYLTDGHHTFTTLWEQPEGGAKLQMWVKVTDNFSDSADLASFWQRMQTARKVWLKDGQGQMINPEQIPAQLGLANLGDDPYRALVYFTREVAYDKPRSGDVAPEFLEFYWGNWLRGQLNLSEYDLRDKGDYRDAIAAAAMLMVALQADSTVGDSGFKAAELGRYSSVDRKEMGKMASKKLPYMVAYKATR
;
A
#
# COMPACT_ATOMS: atom_id res chain seq x y z
N GLY A 1 -3.66 51.76 -17.20
CA GLY A 1 -3.61 52.13 -15.83
C GLY A 1 -2.86 51.12 -14.96
N PRO A 2 -2.50 51.46 -13.75
CA PRO A 2 -1.60 50.60 -12.90
C PRO A 2 -2.26 49.30 -12.47
N MET A 3 -3.56 49.09 -12.62
CA MET A 3 -4.25 47.83 -12.21
C MET A 3 -4.08 46.67 -13.16
N ARG A 4 -3.69 46.87 -14.43
CA ARG A 4 -3.47 45.75 -15.37
C ARG A 4 -2.13 45.02 -15.21
N VAL A 5 -1.14 45.66 -14.60
CA VAL A 5 0.18 45.08 -14.42
C VAL A 5 0.24 44.12 -13.22
N CYS A 6 -0.59 44.37 -12.19
CA CYS A 6 -0.64 43.51 -10.99
C CYS A 6 -1.30 42.12 -11.27
N ALA A 7 -2.26 42.03 -12.19
CA ALA A 7 -2.95 40.79 -12.51
C ALA A 7 -2.04 39.81 -13.27
N VAL A 8 -1.16 40.31 -14.15
CA VAL A 8 -0.22 39.49 -14.92
C VAL A 8 0.89 38.92 -14.04
N LEU A 9 1.36 39.69 -13.05
CA LEU A 9 2.38 39.26 -12.09
C LEU A 9 1.85 38.17 -11.15
N LEU A 10 0.58 38.24 -10.75
CA LEU A 10 -0.06 37.23 -9.89
C LEU A 10 -0.20 35.88 -10.62
N LEU A 11 -0.55 35.93 -11.91
CA LEU A 11 -0.72 34.72 -12.73
C LEU A 11 0.62 34.01 -12.95
N MET A 12 1.70 34.75 -13.18
CA MET A 12 3.06 34.18 -13.31
C MET A 12 3.56 33.55 -12.01
N ALA A 13 3.27 34.12 -10.84
CA ALA A 13 3.65 33.59 -9.55
C ALA A 13 2.96 32.26 -9.26
N VAL A 14 1.68 32.10 -9.62
CA VAL A 14 0.90 30.87 -9.45
C VAL A 14 1.43 29.75 -10.37
N MET A 15 1.76 30.06 -11.61
CA MET A 15 2.34 29.08 -12.55
C MET A 15 3.74 28.63 -12.12
N SER A 16 4.55 29.52 -11.58
CA SER A 16 5.89 29.22 -11.06
C SER A 16 5.81 28.29 -9.84
N ALA A 17 4.89 28.52 -8.92
CA ALA A 17 4.67 27.67 -7.75
C ALA A 17 4.20 26.25 -8.13
N ALA A 18 3.31 26.12 -9.12
CA ALA A 18 2.84 24.81 -9.61
C ALA A 18 3.96 24.00 -10.29
N ALA A 19 4.85 24.66 -11.06
CA ALA A 19 5.97 23.99 -11.70
C ALA A 19 7.04 23.52 -10.69
N VAL A 20 7.26 24.26 -9.59
CA VAL A 20 8.22 23.89 -8.53
C VAL A 20 7.70 22.72 -7.69
N ALA A 21 6.36 22.58 -7.53
CA ALA A 21 5.74 21.55 -6.69
C ALA A 21 5.89 20.12 -7.21
N GLU A 22 6.40 19.91 -8.44
CA GLU A 22 6.57 18.57 -9.04
C GLU A 22 8.01 18.03 -8.95
N ASP A 23 8.96 18.85 -8.48
CA ASP A 23 10.35 18.47 -8.28
C ASP A 23 10.68 18.44 -6.79
N TYR A 24 10.91 17.24 -6.29
CA TYR A 24 11.12 17.00 -4.86
C TYR A 24 12.60 16.78 -4.51
N ARG A 25 13.55 17.19 -5.36
CA ARG A 25 15.00 16.99 -5.10
C ARG A 25 15.48 17.55 -3.77
N ALA A 26 14.83 18.60 -3.28
CA ALA A 26 15.21 19.23 -2.01
C ALA A 26 14.53 18.62 -0.78
N ALA A 27 13.62 17.66 -0.96
CA ALA A 27 12.91 17.05 0.16
C ALA A 27 13.85 16.22 1.03
N LYS A 28 13.68 16.32 2.34
CA LYS A 28 14.56 15.66 3.32
C LYS A 28 13.85 14.46 3.94
N PRO A 29 14.61 13.43 4.38
CA PRO A 29 14.04 12.35 5.18
C PRO A 29 13.25 12.89 6.38
N GLY A 30 12.06 12.35 6.59
CA GLY A 30 11.12 12.80 7.63
C GLY A 30 10.14 13.87 7.17
N GLU A 31 10.38 14.51 6.03
CA GLU A 31 9.49 15.56 5.50
C GLU A 31 8.17 14.96 5.02
N LEU A 32 7.08 15.71 5.20
CA LEU A 32 5.75 15.36 4.76
C LEU A 32 5.44 16.09 3.47
N LEU A 33 4.91 15.37 2.49
CA LEU A 33 4.55 15.93 1.19
C LEU A 33 3.08 15.65 0.90
N GLN A 34 2.36 16.66 0.45
CA GLN A 34 1.02 16.46 -0.11
C GLN A 34 1.15 16.27 -1.62
N VAL A 35 0.66 15.14 -2.11
CA VAL A 35 0.86 14.72 -3.49
C VAL A 35 -0.43 14.17 -4.08
N ARG A 36 -0.55 14.19 -5.40
CA ARG A 36 -1.58 13.45 -6.12
C ARG A 36 -1.11 12.01 -6.33
N LEU A 37 -2.03 11.06 -6.33
CA LEU A 37 -1.68 9.65 -6.52
C LEU A 37 -0.93 9.42 -7.84
N GLU A 38 -1.23 10.18 -8.89
CA GLU A 38 -0.55 10.09 -10.18
C GLU A 38 0.94 10.47 -10.14
N GLN A 39 1.38 11.16 -9.09
CA GLN A 39 2.80 11.52 -8.90
C GLN A 39 3.64 10.40 -8.29
N LEU A 40 3.01 9.33 -7.83
CA LEU A 40 3.67 8.24 -7.13
C LEU A 40 4.02 7.11 -8.11
N HIS A 41 5.32 6.84 -8.24
CA HIS A 41 5.82 5.74 -9.05
C HIS A 41 5.91 4.46 -8.20
N PRO A 42 5.35 3.33 -8.65
CA PRO A 42 5.46 2.06 -7.93
C PRO A 42 6.90 1.56 -7.79
N THR A 43 7.15 0.80 -6.74
CA THR A 43 8.39 0.02 -6.53
C THR A 43 8.11 -1.48 -6.52
N GLN A 44 6.94 -1.87 -6.97
CA GLN A 44 6.49 -3.24 -7.18
C GLN A 44 5.60 -3.28 -8.40
N ALA A 45 5.62 -4.39 -9.13
CA ALA A 45 4.82 -4.56 -10.34
C ALA A 45 3.45 -5.17 -10.07
N VAL A 46 3.25 -5.72 -8.86
CA VAL A 46 2.07 -6.50 -8.49
C VAL A 46 1.53 -6.07 -7.14
N VAL A 47 0.25 -6.34 -6.93
CA VAL A 47 -0.48 -6.20 -5.66
C VAL A 47 -1.35 -7.43 -5.46
N GLY A 48 -1.90 -7.60 -4.27
CA GLY A 48 -2.91 -8.63 -4.03
C GLY A 48 -4.29 -8.09 -4.39
N TYR A 49 -4.83 -8.50 -5.54
CA TYR A 49 -6.12 -8.02 -6.00
C TYR A 49 -7.23 -8.29 -4.99
N ASP A 50 -7.26 -9.46 -4.38
CA ASP A 50 -8.34 -9.83 -3.46
C ASP A 50 -8.35 -8.98 -2.18
N GLN A 51 -7.19 -8.46 -1.74
CA GLN A 51 -7.13 -7.47 -0.66
C GLN A 51 -7.84 -6.18 -1.08
N ILE A 52 -7.60 -5.73 -2.30
CA ILE A 52 -8.23 -4.51 -2.84
C ILE A 52 -9.72 -4.74 -3.06
N TYR A 53 -10.12 -5.88 -3.61
CA TYR A 53 -11.53 -6.24 -3.80
C TYR A 53 -12.28 -6.28 -2.47
N TYR A 54 -11.66 -6.80 -1.41
CA TYR A 54 -12.24 -6.74 -0.08
C TYR A 54 -12.55 -5.29 0.32
N LYS A 55 -11.59 -4.40 0.19
CA LYS A 55 -11.77 -3.01 0.59
C LYS A 55 -12.80 -2.29 -0.26
N LEU A 56 -12.75 -2.45 -1.58
CA LEU A 56 -13.73 -1.87 -2.48
C LEU A 56 -15.14 -2.38 -2.19
N GLY A 57 -15.30 -3.68 -1.94
CA GLY A 57 -16.58 -4.28 -1.56
C GLY A 57 -17.11 -3.74 -0.23
N ARG A 58 -16.22 -3.57 0.75
CA ARG A 58 -16.59 -3.01 2.05
C ARG A 58 -17.02 -1.56 1.94
N PHE A 59 -16.29 -0.74 1.20
CA PHE A 59 -16.59 0.69 1.07
C PHE A 59 -17.94 0.91 0.37
N ALA A 60 -18.33 0.03 -0.55
CA ALA A 60 -19.63 0.09 -1.20
C ALA A 60 -20.79 -0.12 -0.22
N LYS A 61 -20.58 -0.91 0.83
CA LYS A 61 -21.59 -1.21 1.87
C LYS A 61 -21.47 -0.32 3.10
N GLU A 62 -20.25 0.09 3.43
CA GLU A 62 -19.93 0.89 4.62
C GLU A 62 -19.09 2.10 4.19
N PRO A 63 -19.72 3.16 3.62
CA PRO A 63 -18.98 4.30 3.06
C PRO A 63 -18.05 5.00 4.05
N ASN A 64 -18.37 4.99 5.36
CA ASN A 64 -17.51 5.59 6.37
C ASN A 64 -16.13 4.91 6.44
N LYS A 65 -16.03 3.65 6.05
CA LYS A 65 -14.76 2.92 6.03
C LYS A 65 -13.79 3.45 4.96
N LEU A 66 -14.31 4.03 3.89
CA LEU A 66 -13.48 4.73 2.92
C LEU A 66 -12.81 5.96 3.55
N PHE A 67 -13.55 6.73 4.34
CA PHE A 67 -13.01 7.90 5.03
C PHE A 67 -12.03 7.51 6.13
N ASP A 68 -12.27 6.39 6.82
CA ASP A 68 -11.30 5.82 7.76
C ASP A 68 -9.97 5.50 7.05
N GLU A 69 -10.02 4.84 5.90
CA GLU A 69 -8.84 4.50 5.11
C GLU A 69 -8.05 5.76 4.71
N TYR A 70 -8.75 6.79 4.23
CA TYR A 70 -8.15 8.07 3.88
C TYR A 70 -7.45 8.72 5.07
N CYS A 71 -8.17 8.84 6.20
CA CYS A 71 -7.62 9.47 7.41
C CYS A 71 -6.41 8.71 7.96
N GLU A 72 -6.50 7.38 8.02
CA GLU A 72 -5.40 6.53 8.50
C GLU A 72 -4.16 6.68 7.63
N ALA A 73 -4.32 6.69 6.31
CA ALA A 73 -3.19 6.86 5.38
C ALA A 73 -2.49 8.22 5.55
N ASN A 74 -3.22 9.24 5.96
CA ASN A 74 -2.66 10.57 6.27
C ASN A 74 -2.09 10.66 7.70
N GLY A 75 -2.08 9.58 8.47
CA GLY A 75 -1.62 9.59 9.85
C GLY A 75 -2.55 10.34 10.79
N GLN A 76 -3.85 10.37 10.50
CA GLN A 76 -4.86 11.15 11.23
C GLN A 76 -5.79 10.29 12.09
N GLY A 77 -5.52 9.00 12.24
CA GLY A 77 -6.45 8.06 12.86
C GLY A 77 -7.63 7.77 11.95
N GLU A 78 -8.75 7.38 12.51
CA GLU A 78 -9.98 7.14 11.75
C GLU A 78 -10.72 8.45 11.47
N SER A 79 -11.78 8.39 10.66
CA SER A 79 -12.70 9.52 10.51
C SER A 79 -13.48 9.73 11.81
N SER A 80 -13.82 10.99 12.10
CA SER A 80 -14.62 11.35 13.26
C SER A 80 -16.01 11.81 12.88
N LYS A 81 -16.15 12.60 11.82
CA LYS A 81 -17.43 13.04 11.27
C LYS A 81 -17.43 12.92 9.76
N VAL A 82 -18.42 12.22 9.23
CA VAL A 82 -18.60 12.06 7.79
C VAL A 82 -20.03 12.49 7.44
N PRO A 83 -20.25 13.79 7.24
CA PRO A 83 -21.58 14.29 6.87
C PRO A 83 -22.04 13.74 5.52
N LYS A 84 -23.34 13.77 5.27
CA LYS A 84 -23.89 13.45 3.96
C LYS A 84 -23.30 14.42 2.92
N GLY A 85 -22.81 13.88 1.81
CA GLY A 85 -22.15 14.67 0.77
C GLY A 85 -20.65 14.89 0.98
N ALA A 86 -20.06 14.29 2.02
CA ALA A 86 -18.60 14.31 2.21
C ALA A 86 -17.89 13.76 0.98
N ASN A 87 -16.76 14.37 0.63
CA ASN A 87 -16.00 14.08 -0.57
C ASN A 87 -14.50 14.07 -0.26
N LEU A 88 -13.79 13.02 -0.67
CA LEU A 88 -12.35 12.89 -0.44
C LEU A 88 -11.53 14.02 -1.08
N HIS A 89 -12.00 14.59 -2.20
CA HIS A 89 -11.35 15.73 -2.86
C HIS A 89 -11.58 17.06 -2.13
N GLN A 90 -12.43 17.06 -1.11
CA GLN A 90 -12.74 18.21 -0.28
C GLN A 90 -12.51 17.85 1.20
N PRO A 91 -11.24 17.90 1.66
CA PRO A 91 -10.90 17.48 3.04
C PRO A 91 -11.68 18.22 4.13
N ASP A 92 -12.16 19.44 3.85
CA ASP A 92 -12.98 20.20 4.80
C ASP A 92 -14.42 19.70 4.91
N SER A 93 -14.84 18.79 4.02
CA SER A 93 -16.19 18.23 4.04
C SER A 93 -16.41 17.12 5.06
N PHE A 94 -15.36 16.64 5.68
CA PHE A 94 -15.38 15.63 6.75
C PHE A 94 -14.24 15.86 7.73
N SER A 95 -14.21 15.11 8.82
CA SER A 95 -13.16 15.25 9.84
C SER A 95 -12.50 13.92 10.17
N CYS A 96 -11.20 13.96 10.45
CA CYS A 96 -10.44 12.85 11.02
C CYS A 96 -10.24 13.07 12.52
N GLN A 97 -9.87 12.02 13.25
CA GLN A 97 -9.64 12.08 14.71
C GLN A 97 -8.48 13.01 15.08
N GLY A 98 -7.43 13.07 14.29
CA GLY A 98 -6.25 13.88 14.58
C GLY A 98 -5.80 14.70 13.38
N ALA A 99 -4.78 15.52 13.62
CA ALA A 99 -4.10 16.28 12.57
C ALA A 99 -3.27 15.35 11.68
N VAL A 100 -2.95 15.81 10.47
CA VAL A 100 -2.03 15.12 9.57
C VAL A 100 -0.74 14.77 10.31
N ALA A 101 -0.30 13.53 10.18
CA ALA A 101 0.92 13.00 10.78
C ALA A 101 0.92 12.92 12.32
N SER A 102 -0.20 13.14 13.00
CA SER A 102 -0.27 12.90 14.46
C SER A 102 0.02 11.44 14.81
N ARG A 103 -0.19 10.52 13.85
CA ARG A 103 0.20 9.11 13.89
C ARG A 103 1.11 8.81 12.69
N SER A 104 2.27 9.44 12.65
CA SER A 104 3.18 9.41 11.49
C SER A 104 3.68 8.01 11.14
N SER A 105 3.73 7.08 12.10
CA SER A 105 4.12 5.69 11.87
C SER A 105 3.14 4.94 10.96
N GLU A 106 1.92 5.41 10.83
CA GLU A 106 0.89 4.82 9.97
C GLU A 106 0.92 5.36 8.55
N MET A 107 1.68 6.42 8.31
CA MET A 107 1.75 7.07 6.99
C MET A 107 2.47 6.22 5.96
N LYS A 108 2.03 6.39 4.71
CA LYS A 108 2.69 5.78 3.55
C LYS A 108 3.97 6.52 3.22
N THR A 109 4.93 5.81 2.66
CA THR A 109 6.31 6.28 2.54
C THR A 109 6.78 6.34 1.10
N VAL A 110 7.65 7.30 0.83
CA VAL A 110 8.25 7.50 -0.48
C VAL A 110 9.76 7.70 -0.37
N VAL A 111 10.46 7.36 -1.45
CA VAL A 111 11.86 7.72 -1.69
C VAL A 111 11.89 8.72 -2.84
N VAL A 112 12.68 9.77 -2.70
CA VAL A 112 12.92 10.70 -3.80
C VAL A 112 13.99 10.11 -4.72
N GLY A 113 13.67 9.98 -5.98
CA GLY A 113 14.56 9.45 -7.02
C GLY A 113 15.08 10.50 -7.97
N PRO A 114 15.70 10.07 -9.06
CA PRO A 114 16.22 10.98 -10.09
C PRO A 114 15.15 11.94 -10.62
N GLU A 115 15.56 13.15 -10.95
CA GLU A 115 14.68 14.24 -11.40
C GLU A 115 13.69 14.71 -10.34
N GLY A 116 13.90 14.32 -9.07
CA GLY A 116 13.01 14.68 -7.98
C GLY A 116 11.66 13.95 -7.99
N LYS A 117 11.56 12.84 -8.72
CA LYS A 117 10.34 12.03 -8.77
C LYS A 117 10.17 11.21 -7.51
N LEU A 118 8.91 10.88 -7.18
CA LEU A 118 8.58 10.15 -5.97
C LEU A 118 8.31 8.67 -6.28
N TYR A 119 8.96 7.80 -5.53
CA TYR A 119 8.81 6.35 -5.62
C TYR A 119 8.16 5.84 -4.34
N LEU A 120 6.96 5.28 -4.48
CA LEU A 120 6.19 4.76 -3.36
C LEU A 120 6.83 3.47 -2.86
N THR A 121 7.13 3.39 -1.57
CA THR A 121 7.76 2.21 -0.96
C THR A 121 6.81 1.43 -0.06
N ASP A 122 5.86 2.11 0.59
CA ASP A 122 4.78 1.47 1.34
C ASP A 122 3.48 2.21 1.02
N GLY A 123 2.45 1.47 0.67
CA GLY A 123 1.13 2.04 0.42
C GLY A 123 0.51 1.66 -0.93
N HIS A 124 1.10 0.77 -1.70
CA HIS A 124 0.58 0.38 -3.01
C HIS A 124 -0.86 -0.14 -2.97
N HIS A 125 -1.20 -0.97 -1.97
CA HIS A 125 -2.56 -1.50 -1.82
C HIS A 125 -3.55 -0.42 -1.41
N THR A 126 -3.21 0.38 -0.41
CA THR A 126 -4.06 1.48 0.06
C THR A 126 -4.32 2.51 -1.05
N PHE A 127 -3.27 2.96 -1.70
CA PHE A 127 -3.40 4.00 -2.72
C PHE A 127 -4.01 3.49 -4.02
N THR A 128 -3.77 2.22 -4.38
CA THR A 128 -4.49 1.61 -5.51
C THR A 128 -5.98 1.46 -5.19
N THR A 129 -6.33 1.10 -3.96
CA THR A 129 -7.74 1.08 -3.53
C THR A 129 -8.40 2.44 -3.68
N LEU A 130 -7.73 3.50 -3.21
CA LEU A 130 -8.23 4.88 -3.34
C LEU A 130 -8.27 5.33 -4.79
N TRP A 131 -7.33 4.91 -5.61
CA TRP A 131 -7.33 5.17 -7.06
C TRP A 131 -8.57 4.58 -7.74
N GLU A 132 -8.95 3.38 -7.35
CA GLU A 132 -10.10 2.67 -7.96
C GLU A 132 -11.46 3.14 -7.45
N GLN A 133 -11.50 3.91 -6.36
CA GLN A 133 -12.76 4.45 -5.85
C GLN A 133 -13.35 5.47 -6.82
N PRO A 134 -14.71 5.46 -7.05
CA PRO A 134 -15.34 6.49 -7.87
C PRO A 134 -15.06 7.92 -7.40
N GLU A 135 -14.91 8.10 -6.08
CA GLU A 135 -14.63 9.40 -5.45
C GLU A 135 -13.12 9.64 -5.25
N GLY A 136 -12.27 8.75 -5.74
CA GLY A 136 -10.82 8.83 -5.65
C GLY A 136 -10.18 9.20 -6.98
N GLY A 137 -9.33 8.31 -7.46
CA GLY A 137 -8.68 8.44 -8.77
C GLY A 137 -7.30 9.07 -8.72
N ALA A 138 -6.73 9.24 -9.90
CA ALA A 138 -5.34 9.69 -10.09
C ALA A 138 -5.03 11.05 -9.47
N LYS A 139 -6.04 11.90 -9.37
CA LYS A 139 -5.89 13.27 -8.88
C LYS A 139 -6.16 13.45 -7.39
N LEU A 140 -6.49 12.36 -6.70
CA LEU A 140 -6.70 12.42 -5.25
C LEU A 140 -5.41 12.83 -4.55
N GLN A 141 -5.52 13.81 -3.65
CA GLN A 141 -4.38 14.30 -2.87
C GLN A 141 -4.27 13.54 -1.55
N MET A 142 -3.06 13.05 -1.27
CA MET A 142 -2.73 12.32 -0.05
C MET A 142 -1.43 12.86 0.51
N TRP A 143 -1.25 12.72 1.82
CA TRP A 143 0.03 13.01 2.48
C TRP A 143 0.89 11.76 2.53
N VAL A 144 2.18 11.92 2.26
CA VAL A 144 3.19 10.85 2.35
C VAL A 144 4.40 11.36 3.11
N LYS A 145 5.19 10.41 3.63
CA LYS A 145 6.41 10.72 4.38
C LYS A 145 7.63 10.28 3.58
N VAL A 146 8.59 11.17 3.43
CA VAL A 146 9.89 10.88 2.80
C VAL A 146 10.74 10.07 3.77
N THR A 147 11.25 8.91 3.34
CA THR A 147 12.21 8.11 4.14
C THR A 147 13.64 8.34 3.70
N ASP A 148 13.86 8.52 2.41
CA ASP A 148 15.20 8.67 1.83
C ASP A 148 15.13 9.60 0.61
N ASN A 149 16.24 10.26 0.33
CA ASN A 149 16.40 11.03 -0.88
C ASN A 149 17.61 10.49 -1.65
N PHE A 150 17.33 9.76 -2.73
CA PHE A 150 18.32 9.18 -3.64
C PHE A 150 18.37 9.92 -4.98
N SER A 151 17.90 11.16 -5.01
CA SER A 151 17.86 11.97 -6.24
C SER A 151 19.27 12.33 -6.77
N ASP A 152 20.30 12.19 -5.95
CA ASP A 152 21.69 12.37 -6.35
C ASP A 152 22.29 11.15 -7.06
N SER A 153 21.51 10.13 -7.34
CA SER A 153 21.94 8.98 -8.15
C SER A 153 22.31 9.44 -9.55
N ALA A 154 23.41 8.89 -10.10
CA ALA A 154 23.95 9.33 -11.37
C ALA A 154 22.97 9.11 -12.54
N ASP A 155 22.20 8.04 -12.47
CA ASP A 155 21.20 7.67 -13.48
C ASP A 155 20.13 6.76 -12.84
N LEU A 156 19.15 6.37 -13.63
CA LEU A 156 18.05 5.50 -13.16
C LEU A 156 18.56 4.11 -12.79
N ALA A 157 19.53 3.57 -13.49
CA ALA A 157 20.11 2.27 -13.17
C ALA A 157 20.80 2.28 -11.80
N SER A 158 21.57 3.34 -11.49
CA SER A 158 22.21 3.52 -10.17
C SER A 158 21.17 3.69 -9.07
N PHE A 159 20.08 4.40 -9.36
CA PHE A 159 18.98 4.56 -8.42
C PHE A 159 18.35 3.20 -8.07
N TRP A 160 18.02 2.39 -9.06
CA TRP A 160 17.45 1.06 -8.81
C TRP A 160 18.42 0.15 -8.06
N GLN A 161 19.71 0.29 -8.30
CA GLN A 161 20.73 -0.43 -7.54
C GLN A 161 20.69 -0.04 -6.06
N ARG A 162 20.59 1.25 -5.76
CA ARG A 162 20.43 1.75 -4.37
C ARG A 162 19.14 1.23 -3.73
N MET A 163 18.03 1.22 -4.48
CA MET A 163 16.76 0.70 -4.01
C MET A 163 16.84 -0.80 -3.66
N GLN A 164 17.55 -1.58 -4.48
CA GLN A 164 17.78 -3.00 -4.22
C GLN A 164 18.63 -3.20 -2.95
N THR A 165 19.72 -2.47 -2.81
CA THR A 165 20.58 -2.52 -1.63
C THR A 165 19.82 -2.15 -0.37
N ALA A 166 18.94 -1.16 -0.43
CA ALA A 166 18.11 -0.71 0.67
C ALA A 166 16.87 -1.60 0.89
N ARG A 167 16.63 -2.61 0.07
CA ARG A 167 15.45 -3.47 0.07
C ARG A 167 14.14 -2.67 -0.05
N LYS A 168 14.12 -1.70 -0.96
CA LYS A 168 12.99 -0.79 -1.18
C LYS A 168 12.35 -0.96 -2.56
N VAL A 169 12.58 -2.08 -3.20
CA VAL A 169 11.96 -2.48 -4.46
C VAL A 169 11.69 -3.97 -4.45
N TRP A 170 10.55 -4.38 -4.99
CA TRP A 170 10.16 -5.78 -5.14
C TRP A 170 10.23 -6.16 -6.62
N LEU A 171 11.17 -7.05 -6.96
CA LEU A 171 11.49 -7.41 -8.35
C LEU A 171 10.98 -8.81 -8.72
N LYS A 172 9.72 -9.09 -8.43
CA LYS A 172 9.07 -10.33 -8.85
C LYS A 172 7.68 -10.02 -9.42
N ASP A 173 7.26 -10.82 -10.38
CA ASP A 173 5.91 -10.75 -10.94
C ASP A 173 4.91 -11.57 -10.09
N GLY A 174 3.66 -11.68 -10.57
CA GLY A 174 2.59 -12.40 -9.88
C GLY A 174 2.77 -13.91 -9.81
N GLN A 175 3.70 -14.48 -10.55
CA GLN A 175 4.09 -15.89 -10.53
C GLN A 175 5.37 -16.12 -9.73
N GLY A 176 5.94 -15.08 -9.13
CA GLY A 176 7.19 -15.17 -8.39
C GLY A 176 8.45 -15.19 -9.25
N GLN A 177 8.33 -14.88 -10.54
CA GLN A 177 9.46 -14.79 -11.46
C GLN A 177 10.17 -13.45 -11.33
N MET A 178 11.50 -13.46 -11.40
CA MET A 178 12.29 -12.23 -11.36
C MET A 178 11.95 -11.32 -12.54
N ILE A 179 11.86 -10.03 -12.29
CA ILE A 179 11.70 -8.98 -13.30
C ILE A 179 12.81 -7.94 -13.18
N ASN A 180 12.98 -7.15 -14.22
CA ASN A 180 13.85 -5.98 -14.20
C ASN A 180 13.06 -4.75 -13.74
N PRO A 181 13.71 -3.73 -13.15
CA PRO A 181 13.01 -2.51 -12.72
C PRO A 181 12.22 -1.81 -13.84
N GLU A 182 12.66 -1.91 -15.09
CA GLU A 182 11.96 -1.33 -16.23
C GLU A 182 10.58 -1.96 -16.49
N GLN A 183 10.34 -3.15 -15.94
CA GLN A 183 9.05 -3.85 -16.05
C GLN A 183 8.06 -3.40 -14.97
N ILE A 184 8.48 -2.57 -14.03
CA ILE A 184 7.57 -2.00 -13.03
C ILE A 184 6.74 -0.92 -13.71
N PRO A 185 5.40 -0.95 -13.59
CA PRO A 185 4.55 0.09 -14.15
C PRO A 185 4.88 1.48 -13.61
N ALA A 186 4.62 2.50 -14.42
CA ALA A 186 4.88 3.89 -14.02
C ALA A 186 3.79 4.46 -13.10
N GLN A 187 2.60 3.85 -13.05
CA GLN A 187 1.42 4.36 -12.36
C GLN A 187 0.79 3.28 -11.49
N LEU A 188 0.11 3.71 -10.43
CA LEU A 188 -0.75 2.87 -9.61
C LEU A 188 -2.01 2.46 -10.39
N GLY A 189 -2.90 1.74 -9.76
CA GLY A 189 -4.16 1.30 -10.34
C GLY A 189 -4.14 -0.15 -10.78
N LEU A 190 -5.30 -0.82 -10.69
CA LEU A 190 -5.45 -2.23 -11.06
C LEU A 190 -5.22 -2.47 -12.56
N ALA A 191 -5.46 -1.47 -13.41
CA ALA A 191 -5.19 -1.58 -14.84
C ALA A 191 -3.69 -1.67 -15.15
N ASN A 192 -2.84 -1.17 -14.26
CA ASN A 192 -1.39 -1.11 -14.45
C ASN A 192 -0.66 -2.20 -13.67
N LEU A 193 -1.07 -2.46 -12.42
CA LEU A 193 -0.41 -3.42 -11.55
C LEU A 193 -1.01 -4.82 -11.76
N GLY A 194 -0.15 -5.83 -11.79
CA GLY A 194 -0.58 -7.23 -11.87
C GLY A 194 -1.05 -7.78 -10.54
N ASP A 195 -1.59 -9.00 -10.56
CA ASP A 195 -2.07 -9.71 -9.37
C ASP A 195 -1.04 -10.72 -8.88
N ASP A 196 -0.81 -10.74 -7.58
CA ASP A 196 -0.14 -11.82 -6.88
C ASP A 196 -1.12 -12.43 -5.87
N PRO A 197 -1.74 -13.59 -6.22
CA PRO A 197 -2.72 -14.23 -5.33
C PRO A 197 -2.15 -14.65 -3.98
N TYR A 198 -0.87 -15.01 -3.91
CA TYR A 198 -0.21 -15.35 -2.64
C TYR A 198 -0.06 -14.12 -1.74
N ARG A 199 0.25 -12.97 -2.35
CA ARG A 199 0.30 -11.70 -1.60
C ARG A 199 -1.07 -11.36 -1.00
N ALA A 200 -2.14 -11.57 -1.74
CA ALA A 200 -3.51 -11.40 -1.25
C ALA A 200 -3.82 -12.38 -0.12
N LEU A 201 -3.46 -13.64 -0.30
CA LEU A 201 -3.66 -14.67 0.72
C LEU A 201 -3.00 -14.28 2.05
N VAL A 202 -1.77 -13.78 2.00
CA VAL A 202 -1.04 -13.34 3.19
C VAL A 202 -1.79 -12.22 3.92
N TYR A 203 -2.38 -11.28 3.20
CA TYR A 203 -3.16 -10.23 3.83
C TYR A 203 -4.27 -10.81 4.73
N PHE A 204 -4.97 -11.85 4.27
CA PHE A 204 -6.05 -12.47 5.04
C PHE A 204 -5.54 -13.34 6.20
N THR A 205 -4.25 -13.66 6.24
CA THR A 205 -3.65 -14.37 7.40
C THR A 205 -3.16 -13.41 8.50
N ARG A 206 -3.20 -12.10 8.25
CA ARG A 206 -2.81 -11.11 9.28
C ARG A 206 -3.70 -11.23 10.51
N GLU A 207 -3.09 -11.14 11.68
CA GLU A 207 -3.71 -11.33 12.99
C GLU A 207 -4.17 -12.77 13.24
N VAL A 208 -4.13 -13.62 12.23
CA VAL A 208 -4.45 -15.06 12.33
C VAL A 208 -3.19 -15.88 12.57
N ALA A 209 -2.13 -15.64 11.78
CA ALA A 209 -0.89 -16.39 11.83
C ALA A 209 0.36 -15.50 11.98
N TYR A 210 0.24 -14.23 11.75
CA TYR A 210 1.31 -13.24 11.92
C TYR A 210 0.70 -11.86 12.15
N ASP A 211 1.51 -10.94 12.63
CA ASP A 211 1.23 -9.51 12.61
C ASP A 211 2.54 -8.75 12.40
N LYS A 212 2.43 -7.50 11.99
CA LYS A 212 3.62 -6.64 11.89
C LYS A 212 4.25 -6.45 13.26
N PRO A 213 5.59 -6.38 13.37
CA PRO A 213 6.26 -6.06 14.63
C PRO A 213 5.75 -4.74 15.21
N ARG A 214 5.41 -4.72 16.50
CA ARG A 214 4.71 -3.60 17.13
C ARG A 214 5.59 -2.69 17.98
N SER A 215 6.67 -3.17 18.56
CA SER A 215 7.44 -2.42 19.56
C SER A 215 8.85 -2.15 19.08
N GLY A 216 9.12 -0.89 18.68
CA GLY A 216 10.46 -0.40 18.40
C GLY A 216 11.14 -0.94 17.14
N ASP A 217 10.70 -2.06 16.62
CA ASP A 217 11.23 -2.65 15.40
C ASP A 217 10.45 -2.13 14.20
N VAL A 218 11.18 -1.62 13.21
CA VAL A 218 10.59 -1.23 11.93
C VAL A 218 10.31 -2.51 11.13
N ALA A 219 9.04 -2.71 10.73
CA ALA A 219 8.69 -3.82 9.87
C ALA A 219 9.44 -3.70 8.53
N PRO A 220 10.03 -4.79 8.01
CA PRO A 220 10.65 -4.73 6.69
C PRO A 220 9.61 -4.38 5.63
N GLU A 221 10.01 -3.55 4.69
CA GLU A 221 9.17 -3.31 3.51
C GLU A 221 8.98 -4.62 2.76
N PHE A 222 7.82 -4.79 2.15
CA PHE A 222 7.46 -6.04 1.46
C PHE A 222 7.31 -7.27 2.37
N LEU A 223 7.08 -7.07 3.66
CA LEU A 223 6.94 -8.16 4.64
C LEU A 223 5.96 -9.24 4.13
N GLU A 224 4.82 -8.83 3.65
CA GLU A 224 3.77 -9.75 3.16
C GLU A 224 4.20 -10.45 1.86
N PHE A 225 5.05 -9.85 1.05
CA PHE A 225 5.62 -10.50 -0.12
C PHE A 225 6.63 -11.57 0.25
N TYR A 226 7.41 -11.37 1.30
CA TYR A 226 8.33 -12.41 1.80
C TYR A 226 7.55 -13.66 2.24
N TRP A 227 6.46 -13.46 2.97
CA TRP A 227 5.55 -14.55 3.32
C TRP A 227 4.91 -15.19 2.10
N GLY A 228 4.40 -14.37 1.19
CA GLY A 228 3.73 -14.86 -0.02
C GLY A 228 4.64 -15.67 -0.92
N ASN A 229 5.87 -15.22 -1.10
CA ASN A 229 6.85 -15.92 -1.91
C ASN A 229 7.23 -17.29 -1.31
N TRP A 230 7.38 -17.35 0.02
CA TRP A 230 7.59 -18.60 0.72
C TRP A 230 6.40 -19.55 0.58
N LEU A 231 5.19 -19.03 0.77
CA LEU A 231 3.95 -19.83 0.63
C LEU A 231 3.79 -20.40 -0.77
N ARG A 232 4.25 -19.71 -1.79
CA ARG A 232 4.21 -20.18 -3.19
C ARG A 232 4.91 -21.52 -3.36
N GLY A 233 5.93 -21.80 -2.58
CA GLY A 233 6.63 -23.09 -2.55
C GLY A 233 6.02 -24.12 -1.62
N GLN A 234 5.06 -23.74 -0.77
CA GLN A 234 4.49 -24.61 0.26
C GLN A 234 3.03 -25.02 -0.03
N LEU A 235 2.30 -24.20 -0.75
CA LEU A 235 0.87 -24.34 -0.94
C LEU A 235 0.52 -24.02 -2.39
N ASN A 236 -0.23 -24.90 -3.05
CA ASN A 236 -0.69 -24.69 -4.42
C ASN A 236 -2.09 -24.07 -4.43
N LEU A 237 -2.17 -22.75 -4.68
CA LEU A 237 -3.46 -22.06 -4.73
C LEU A 237 -4.35 -22.50 -5.88
N SER A 238 -3.81 -23.13 -6.94
CA SER A 238 -4.63 -23.64 -8.03
C SER A 238 -5.56 -24.78 -7.61
N GLU A 239 -5.33 -25.38 -6.43
CA GLU A 239 -6.21 -26.41 -5.87
C GLU A 239 -7.47 -25.83 -5.19
N TYR A 240 -7.56 -24.52 -5.07
CA TYR A 240 -8.67 -23.84 -4.42
C TYR A 240 -9.42 -22.96 -5.41
N ASP A 241 -10.75 -22.94 -5.28
CA ASP A 241 -11.58 -21.97 -5.99
C ASP A 241 -11.58 -20.65 -5.21
N LEU A 242 -10.78 -19.69 -5.67
CA LEU A 242 -10.63 -18.38 -5.00
C LEU A 242 -11.84 -17.45 -5.23
N ARG A 243 -12.88 -17.91 -5.91
CA ARG A 243 -14.18 -17.22 -6.00
C ARG A 243 -15.19 -17.78 -5.03
N ASP A 244 -14.90 -18.91 -4.40
CA ASP A 244 -15.74 -19.52 -3.38
C ASP A 244 -15.24 -19.17 -1.99
N LYS A 245 -16.12 -18.64 -1.16
CA LYS A 245 -15.77 -18.19 0.19
C LYS A 245 -15.23 -19.33 1.06
N GLY A 246 -15.84 -20.52 0.99
CA GLY A 246 -15.43 -21.68 1.77
C GLY A 246 -14.03 -22.17 1.36
N ASP A 247 -13.78 -22.29 0.06
CA ASP A 247 -12.48 -22.68 -0.47
C ASP A 247 -11.40 -21.66 -0.11
N TYR A 248 -11.71 -20.37 -0.22
CA TYR A 248 -10.76 -19.33 0.15
C TYR A 248 -10.40 -19.40 1.64
N ARG A 249 -11.41 -19.62 2.49
CA ARG A 249 -11.19 -19.83 3.92
C ARG A 249 -10.27 -21.02 4.18
N ASP A 250 -10.46 -22.12 3.45
CA ASP A 250 -9.63 -23.33 3.58
C ASP A 250 -8.18 -23.03 3.17
N ALA A 251 -7.96 -22.25 2.11
CA ALA A 251 -6.63 -21.82 1.69
C ALA A 251 -5.95 -20.95 2.77
N ILE A 252 -6.69 -20.04 3.38
CA ILE A 252 -6.18 -19.20 4.47
C ILE A 252 -5.81 -20.05 5.68
N ALA A 253 -6.67 -21.01 6.05
CA ALA A 253 -6.41 -21.92 7.16
C ALA A 253 -5.14 -22.76 6.91
N ALA A 254 -4.98 -23.29 5.70
CA ALA A 254 -3.80 -24.05 5.31
C ALA A 254 -2.53 -23.20 5.38
N ALA A 255 -2.57 -21.98 4.86
CA ALA A 255 -1.47 -21.03 4.92
C ALA A 255 -1.10 -20.69 6.36
N ALA A 256 -2.10 -20.40 7.20
CA ALA A 256 -1.90 -20.07 8.61
C ALA A 256 -1.22 -21.21 9.37
N MET A 257 -1.64 -22.44 9.15
CA MET A 257 -1.02 -23.63 9.78
C MET A 257 0.44 -23.80 9.36
N LEU A 258 0.75 -23.57 8.09
CA LEU A 258 2.14 -23.63 7.59
C LEU A 258 3.02 -22.56 8.23
N MET A 259 2.49 -21.33 8.36
CA MET A 259 3.23 -20.21 8.93
C MET A 259 3.55 -20.43 10.40
N VAL A 260 2.57 -20.81 11.22
CA VAL A 260 2.78 -21.02 12.66
C VAL A 260 3.61 -22.27 12.97
N ALA A 261 3.70 -23.22 12.04
CA ALA A 261 4.53 -24.42 12.19
C ALA A 261 6.03 -24.13 12.06
N LEU A 262 6.41 -22.99 11.48
CA LEU A 262 7.81 -22.57 11.44
C LEU A 262 8.33 -22.27 12.85
N GLN A 263 9.58 -22.60 13.11
CA GLN A 263 10.25 -22.14 14.31
C GLN A 263 10.57 -20.65 14.21
N ALA A 264 10.59 -19.96 15.34
CA ALA A 264 10.83 -18.51 15.39
C ALA A 264 12.14 -18.09 14.71
N ASP A 265 13.18 -18.92 14.83
CA ASP A 265 14.52 -18.67 14.27
C ASP A 265 14.73 -19.25 12.87
N SER A 266 13.73 -19.91 12.29
CA SER A 266 13.80 -20.41 10.91
C SER A 266 13.76 -19.27 9.92
N THR A 267 14.61 -19.30 8.90
CA THR A 267 14.56 -18.35 7.79
C THR A 267 13.33 -18.63 6.93
N VAL A 268 12.59 -17.57 6.58
CA VAL A 268 11.42 -17.66 5.71
C VAL A 268 11.87 -17.66 4.25
N GLY A 269 11.97 -18.84 3.66
CA GLY A 269 12.42 -19.00 2.28
C GLY A 269 13.79 -18.34 2.04
N ASP A 270 13.87 -17.57 0.96
CA ASP A 270 15.06 -16.80 0.58
C ASP A 270 15.02 -15.34 1.04
N SER A 271 14.10 -15.00 1.95
CA SER A 271 13.89 -13.63 2.41
C SER A 271 15.07 -13.01 3.16
N GLY A 272 15.90 -13.82 3.76
CA GLY A 272 16.95 -13.37 4.68
C GLY A 272 16.42 -13.00 6.06
N PHE A 273 15.11 -13.16 6.31
CA PHE A 273 14.47 -12.87 7.59
C PHE A 273 14.03 -14.15 8.29
N LYS A 274 14.13 -14.14 9.62
CA LYS A 274 13.59 -15.20 10.46
C LYS A 274 12.08 -15.05 10.61
N ALA A 275 11.38 -16.15 10.87
CA ALA A 275 9.93 -16.13 11.06
C ALA A 275 9.50 -15.15 12.16
N ALA A 276 10.24 -15.06 13.26
CA ALA A 276 9.99 -14.09 14.32
C ALA A 276 10.11 -12.64 13.82
N GLU A 277 11.08 -12.36 12.96
CA GLU A 277 11.27 -11.02 12.38
C GLU A 277 10.12 -10.62 11.45
N LEU A 278 9.44 -11.59 10.85
CA LEU A 278 8.27 -11.39 10.02
C LEU A 278 6.94 -11.53 10.81
N GLY A 279 7.01 -11.51 12.12
CA GLY A 279 5.85 -11.43 13.01
C GLY A 279 5.07 -12.72 13.23
N ARG A 280 5.64 -13.89 12.94
CA ARG A 280 4.98 -15.18 13.10
C ARG A 280 4.37 -15.37 14.49
N TYR A 281 3.12 -15.83 14.53
CA TYR A 281 2.48 -16.31 15.76
C TYR A 281 2.91 -17.77 16.06
N SER A 282 2.91 -18.12 17.34
CA SER A 282 3.20 -19.50 17.78
C SER A 282 2.05 -20.47 17.56
N SER A 283 0.84 -19.96 17.36
CA SER A 283 -0.36 -20.74 17.06
C SER A 283 -1.35 -19.89 16.28
N VAL A 284 -2.25 -20.56 15.57
CA VAL A 284 -3.32 -19.88 14.83
C VAL A 284 -4.29 -19.24 15.81
N ASP A 285 -4.58 -17.95 15.62
CA ASP A 285 -5.62 -17.26 16.35
C ASP A 285 -6.99 -17.58 15.73
N ARG A 286 -7.70 -18.53 16.33
CA ARG A 286 -8.98 -19.03 15.79
C ARG A 286 -10.09 -18.01 15.86
N LYS A 287 -10.05 -17.11 16.84
CA LYS A 287 -11.05 -16.03 16.97
C LYS A 287 -10.87 -15.02 15.83
N GLU A 288 -9.66 -14.61 15.56
CA GLU A 288 -9.36 -13.71 14.44
C GLU A 288 -9.62 -14.38 13.08
N MET A 289 -9.37 -15.69 12.96
CA MET A 289 -9.74 -16.46 11.78
C MET A 289 -11.25 -16.39 11.51
N GLY A 290 -12.06 -16.56 12.55
CA GLY A 290 -13.53 -16.45 12.45
C GLY A 290 -13.98 -15.04 12.06
N LYS A 291 -13.37 -14.00 12.62
CA LYS A 291 -13.66 -12.60 12.26
C LYS A 291 -13.31 -12.32 10.80
N MET A 292 -12.14 -12.76 10.36
CA MET A 292 -11.71 -12.59 8.97
C MET A 292 -12.72 -13.27 8.02
N ALA A 293 -13.09 -14.51 8.30
CA ALA A 293 -14.01 -15.27 7.46
C ALA A 293 -15.41 -14.65 7.38
N SER A 294 -15.91 -14.06 8.47
CA SER A 294 -17.26 -13.47 8.53
C SER A 294 -17.31 -12.00 8.11
N LYS A 295 -16.22 -11.24 8.30
CA LYS A 295 -16.22 -9.78 8.10
C LYS A 295 -15.45 -9.32 6.87
N LYS A 296 -14.52 -10.13 6.35
CA LYS A 296 -13.71 -9.75 5.19
C LYS A 296 -14.05 -10.55 3.94
N LEU A 297 -14.08 -11.87 4.02
CA LEU A 297 -14.30 -12.73 2.85
C LEU A 297 -15.61 -12.47 2.12
N PRO A 298 -16.76 -12.24 2.79
CA PRO A 298 -18.00 -11.95 2.07
C PRO A 298 -17.93 -10.71 1.19
N TYR A 299 -17.30 -9.64 1.66
CA TYR A 299 -17.10 -8.42 0.87
C TYR A 299 -16.23 -8.67 -0.35
N MET A 300 -15.12 -9.39 -0.15
CA MET A 300 -14.18 -9.69 -1.23
C MET A 300 -14.83 -10.55 -2.31
N VAL A 301 -15.48 -11.65 -1.93
CA VAL A 301 -16.11 -12.58 -2.87
C VAL A 301 -17.24 -11.89 -3.64
N ALA A 302 -18.07 -11.10 -2.96
CA ALA A 302 -19.17 -10.37 -3.59
C ALA A 302 -18.67 -9.34 -4.60
N TYR A 303 -17.64 -8.58 -4.26
CA TYR A 303 -17.05 -7.60 -5.19
C TYR A 303 -16.40 -8.28 -6.39
N LYS A 304 -15.62 -9.33 -6.13
CA LYS A 304 -14.95 -10.11 -7.18
C LYS A 304 -15.93 -10.69 -8.18
N ALA A 305 -17.12 -11.09 -7.74
CA ALA A 305 -18.17 -11.63 -8.61
C ALA A 305 -18.71 -10.58 -9.61
N THR A 306 -18.50 -9.29 -9.37
CA THR A 306 -18.91 -8.20 -10.27
C THR A 306 -17.87 -7.91 -11.36
N ARG A 307 -16.73 -8.58 -11.33
CA ARG A 307 -15.58 -8.27 -12.20
C ARG A 307 -15.47 -9.22 -13.38
#